data_7e498ead47ef3d286200a7ce9b7918c1
#
_entry.id   7e498ead47ef3d286200a7ce9b7918c1
#
_cell.length_a   1.000
_cell.length_b   1.000
_cell.length_c   1.000
_cell.angle_alpha   90.00
_cell.angle_beta   90.00
_cell.angle_gamma   90.00
#
_symmetry.space_group_name_H-M   'P 1'
#
loop_
_entity.id
_entity.type
_entity.pdbx_description
1 polymer ?
#
loop_
_entity_poly.entity_id
_entity_poly.type
_entity_poly.pdbx_seq_one_letter_code
_entity_poly.pdbx_strand_id
1 'polypeptide(L)'
;MEQWKPVSGFEGKYEVSDFGRIRSLGYEVKCYGGAKVVKPRILKPFATRSGYLEVSLGRNNKRLVHRLVAEAFIANPENKSDVNHRNLIKTDNRVSNLEWSTRGENMQHAHDNGAFPAEVHRKSLLCSETGRVFESSYQAAEWINSSQKQFSGNVSSIASNVRTAVRKKKKAYGFHWAHVDEQPSTTIPKGSTPKRVEMGGSA
;
A
#
# COMPACT_ATOMS: atom_id res chain seq x y z
N MET A 1 30.32 -9.26 -14.79
CA MET A 1 30.68 -10.18 -13.67
C MET A 1 29.88 -9.76 -12.46
N GLU A 2 29.33 -10.68 -11.68
CA GLU A 2 28.55 -10.34 -10.49
C GLU A 2 29.44 -9.75 -9.38
N GLN A 3 29.04 -8.63 -8.84
CA GLN A 3 29.77 -7.94 -7.78
C GLN A 3 29.17 -8.27 -6.41
N TRP A 4 30.04 -8.44 -5.40
CA TRP A 4 29.64 -8.74 -4.03
C TRP A 4 30.17 -7.66 -3.08
N LYS A 5 29.34 -7.21 -2.17
CA LYS A 5 29.69 -6.24 -1.12
C LYS A 5 29.28 -6.75 0.26
N PRO A 6 30.00 -6.41 1.33
CA PRO A 6 29.62 -6.74 2.69
C PRO A 6 28.22 -6.19 3.02
N VAL A 7 27.47 -6.97 3.79
CA VAL A 7 26.22 -6.49 4.37
C VAL A 7 26.53 -5.64 5.59
N SER A 8 26.04 -4.40 5.61
CA SER A 8 26.26 -3.45 6.71
C SER A 8 25.78 -4.02 8.05
N GLY A 9 26.67 -3.96 9.07
CA GLY A 9 26.48 -4.56 10.39
C GLY A 9 26.68 -6.08 10.46
N PHE A 10 27.11 -6.70 9.35
CA PHE A 10 27.41 -8.13 9.25
C PHE A 10 28.69 -8.42 8.45
N GLU A 11 29.61 -7.46 8.44
CA GLU A 11 30.90 -7.53 7.75
C GLU A 11 31.66 -8.83 8.14
N GLY A 12 32.27 -9.45 7.15
CA GLY A 12 32.98 -10.73 7.36
C GLY A 12 32.09 -11.96 7.56
N LYS A 13 30.76 -11.80 7.63
CA LYS A 13 29.81 -12.93 7.79
C LYS A 13 28.90 -13.12 6.59
N TYR A 14 28.39 -12.00 6.04
CA TYR A 14 27.46 -12.02 4.92
C TYR A 14 27.83 -10.98 3.89
N GLU A 15 27.58 -11.32 2.62
CA GLU A 15 27.67 -10.42 1.49
C GLU A 15 26.40 -10.45 0.66
N VAL A 16 26.13 -9.33 0.00
CA VAL A 16 25.03 -9.15 -0.95
C VAL A 16 25.60 -8.88 -2.33
N SER A 17 24.96 -9.41 -3.38
CA SER A 17 25.36 -9.15 -4.76
C SER A 17 24.46 -8.10 -5.43
N ASP A 18 24.98 -7.49 -6.51
CA ASP A 18 24.25 -6.61 -7.41
C ASP A 18 23.09 -7.29 -8.16
N PHE A 19 23.01 -8.62 -8.12
CA PHE A 19 21.89 -9.43 -8.61
C PHE A 19 20.84 -9.77 -7.52
N GLY A 20 21.01 -9.30 -6.29
CA GLY A 20 20.08 -9.58 -5.18
C GLY A 20 20.29 -10.95 -4.53
N ARG A 21 21.43 -11.59 -4.73
CA ARG A 21 21.80 -12.82 -4.02
C ARG A 21 22.53 -12.49 -2.73
N ILE A 22 22.31 -13.32 -1.70
CA ILE A 22 22.96 -13.17 -0.40
C ILE A 22 23.79 -14.42 -0.14
N ARG A 23 25.04 -14.26 0.32
CA ARG A 23 25.89 -15.38 0.71
C ARG A 23 26.43 -15.22 2.12
N SER A 24 26.59 -16.35 2.81
CA SER A 24 27.38 -16.45 4.01
C SER A 24 28.83 -16.77 3.63
N LEU A 25 29.80 -16.08 4.24
CA LEU A 25 31.23 -16.29 4.00
C LEU A 25 31.81 -17.46 4.82
N GLY A 26 31.01 -17.98 5.77
CA GLY A 26 31.50 -18.91 6.78
C GLY A 26 32.13 -18.15 7.95
N TYR A 27 31.68 -18.46 9.15
CA TYR A 27 32.18 -17.84 10.38
C TYR A 27 31.99 -18.75 11.59
N GLU A 28 32.74 -18.51 12.63
CA GLU A 28 32.55 -19.18 13.90
C GLU A 28 31.52 -18.48 14.78
N VAL A 29 30.67 -19.31 15.40
CA VAL A 29 29.72 -18.86 16.43
C VAL A 29 30.10 -19.55 17.73
N LYS A 30 30.43 -18.78 18.75
CA LYS A 30 30.60 -19.30 20.10
C LYS A 30 29.25 -19.74 20.65
N CYS A 31 29.13 -20.94 21.14
CA CYS A 31 27.94 -21.49 21.77
C CYS A 31 28.31 -22.22 23.07
N TYR A 32 27.30 -22.52 23.89
CA TYR A 32 27.54 -23.29 25.12
C TYR A 32 28.13 -24.65 24.76
N GLY A 33 29.32 -24.95 25.28
CA GLY A 33 30.04 -26.18 25.00
C GLY A 33 31.05 -26.12 23.83
N GLY A 34 31.31 -24.94 23.23
CA GLY A 34 32.33 -24.79 22.20
C GLY A 34 32.03 -23.76 21.11
N ALA A 35 32.63 -23.98 19.93
CA ALA A 35 32.38 -23.13 18.76
C ALA A 35 31.74 -23.94 17.65
N LYS A 36 30.79 -23.32 16.93
CA LYS A 36 30.14 -23.87 15.73
C LYS A 36 30.58 -23.11 14.50
N VAL A 37 31.10 -23.83 13.50
CA VAL A 37 31.42 -23.21 12.19
C VAL A 37 30.20 -23.20 11.30
N VAL A 38 29.82 -22.00 10.84
CA VAL A 38 28.85 -21.81 9.77
C VAL A 38 29.59 -21.86 8.44
N LYS A 39 29.26 -22.85 7.58
CA LYS A 39 29.90 -23.00 6.26
C LYS A 39 29.43 -21.93 5.27
N PRO A 40 30.32 -21.50 4.31
CA PRO A 40 29.93 -20.61 3.23
C PRO A 40 28.78 -21.22 2.40
N ARG A 41 27.77 -20.39 2.08
CA ARG A 41 26.65 -20.82 1.21
C ARG A 41 25.84 -19.62 0.70
N ILE A 42 25.19 -19.80 -0.44
CA ILE A 42 24.14 -18.90 -0.89
C ILE A 42 22.90 -19.14 -0.01
N LEU A 43 22.33 -18.04 0.52
CA LEU A 43 21.13 -18.11 1.33
C LEU A 43 19.89 -18.12 0.44
N LYS A 44 18.92 -18.96 0.77
CA LYS A 44 17.63 -18.99 0.07
C LYS A 44 16.70 -17.96 0.71
N PRO A 45 16.25 -16.93 -0.05
CA PRO A 45 15.27 -15.98 0.45
C PRO A 45 13.88 -16.62 0.47
N PHE A 46 12.99 -16.08 1.27
CA PHE A 46 11.57 -16.47 1.33
C PHE A 46 10.66 -15.26 1.11
N ALA A 47 9.48 -15.49 0.54
CA ALA A 47 8.52 -14.43 0.27
C ALA A 47 7.77 -14.03 1.56
N THR A 48 7.67 -12.73 1.79
CA THR A 48 6.79 -12.18 2.84
C THR A 48 5.33 -12.18 2.37
N ARG A 49 4.39 -11.96 3.29
CA ARG A 49 2.96 -11.81 2.94
C ARG A 49 2.72 -10.66 1.93
N SER A 50 3.53 -9.62 1.95
CA SER A 50 3.46 -8.49 1.02
C SER A 50 4.15 -8.73 -0.32
N GLY A 51 4.73 -9.92 -0.55
CA GLY A 51 5.36 -10.33 -1.80
C GLY A 51 6.83 -9.93 -1.95
N TYR A 52 7.45 -9.30 -0.95
CA TYR A 52 8.89 -9.02 -0.96
C TYR A 52 9.71 -10.24 -0.59
N LEU A 53 10.96 -10.29 -1.02
CA LEU A 53 11.91 -11.32 -0.59
C LEU A 53 12.62 -10.88 0.69
N GLU A 54 12.67 -11.78 1.67
CA GLU A 54 13.34 -11.64 2.95
C GLU A 54 14.37 -12.76 3.14
N VAL A 55 15.47 -12.45 3.83
CA VAL A 55 16.53 -13.42 4.16
C VAL A 55 16.83 -13.35 5.66
N SER A 56 17.21 -14.48 6.24
CA SER A 56 17.64 -14.57 7.65
C SER A 56 19.17 -14.51 7.75
N LEU A 57 19.67 -13.45 8.39
CA LEU A 57 21.10 -13.24 8.67
C LEU A 57 21.45 -13.68 10.10
N GLY A 58 21.25 -14.97 10.38
CA GLY A 58 21.39 -15.54 11.71
C GLY A 58 20.09 -15.53 12.52
N ARG A 59 20.22 -15.77 13.84
CA ARG A 59 19.05 -15.90 14.71
C ARG A 59 18.34 -14.55 14.89
N ASN A 60 17.05 -14.48 14.61
CA ASN A 60 16.18 -13.31 14.79
C ASN A 60 16.54 -12.06 13.94
N ASN A 61 17.42 -12.17 12.93
CA ASN A 61 17.79 -11.08 12.04
C ASN A 61 17.25 -11.33 10.63
N LYS A 62 16.00 -10.95 10.40
CA LYS A 62 15.38 -10.97 9.09
C LYS A 62 15.54 -9.63 8.41
N ARG A 63 15.95 -9.63 7.15
CA ARG A 63 16.19 -8.41 6.35
C ARG A 63 15.62 -8.57 4.95
N LEU A 64 15.02 -7.52 4.45
CA LEU A 64 14.50 -7.47 3.08
C LEU A 64 15.64 -7.38 2.08
N VAL A 65 15.62 -8.25 1.07
CA VAL A 65 16.73 -8.37 0.10
C VAL A 65 16.95 -7.07 -0.67
N HIS A 66 15.88 -6.42 -1.18
CA HIS A 66 16.00 -5.14 -1.90
C HIS A 66 16.67 -4.03 -1.07
N ARG A 67 16.42 -4.01 0.25
CA ARG A 67 17.09 -3.04 1.13
C ARG A 67 18.56 -3.31 1.26
N LEU A 68 18.97 -4.57 1.44
CA LEU A 68 20.38 -4.95 1.49
C LEU A 68 21.12 -4.57 0.22
N VAL A 69 20.49 -4.78 -0.94
CA VAL A 69 21.07 -4.37 -2.23
C VAL A 69 21.18 -2.86 -2.33
N ALA A 70 20.12 -2.13 -2.01
CA ALA A 70 20.13 -0.67 -2.09
C ALA A 70 21.17 -0.05 -1.14
N GLU A 71 21.22 -0.51 0.12
CA GLU A 71 22.20 -0.08 1.12
C GLU A 71 23.65 -0.32 0.68
N ALA A 72 23.92 -1.42 -0.04
CA ALA A 72 25.26 -1.76 -0.46
C ALA A 72 25.70 -1.09 -1.78
N PHE A 73 24.79 -0.84 -2.70
CA PHE A 73 25.15 -0.49 -4.08
C PHE A 73 24.63 0.86 -4.55
N ILE A 74 23.59 1.43 -3.92
CA ILE A 74 22.95 2.66 -4.39
C ILE A 74 23.18 3.78 -3.37
N ALA A 75 23.83 4.86 -3.82
CA ALA A 75 24.02 6.04 -2.98
C ALA A 75 22.66 6.68 -2.62
N ASN A 76 22.52 7.13 -1.37
CA ASN A 76 21.30 7.77 -0.85
C ASN A 76 21.62 9.13 -0.19
N PRO A 77 22.06 10.13 -0.97
CA PRO A 77 22.46 11.43 -0.42
C PRO A 77 21.28 12.21 0.20
N GLU A 78 20.06 11.93 -0.25
CA GLU A 78 18.83 12.58 0.22
C GLU A 78 18.18 11.86 1.42
N ASN A 79 18.79 10.79 1.93
CA ASN A 79 18.27 9.98 3.04
C ASN A 79 16.82 9.50 2.83
N LYS A 80 16.47 9.12 1.59
CA LYS A 80 15.14 8.58 1.28
C LYS A 80 14.88 7.29 2.04
N SER A 81 13.67 7.13 2.54
CA SER A 81 13.32 6.04 3.47
C SER A 81 12.95 4.73 2.80
N ASP A 82 12.47 4.78 1.57
CA ASP A 82 11.93 3.62 0.86
C ASP A 82 12.82 3.22 -0.32
N VAL A 83 12.70 1.96 -0.72
CA VAL A 83 13.32 1.44 -1.93
C VAL A 83 12.20 1.02 -2.88
N ASN A 84 12.20 1.61 -4.08
CA ASN A 84 11.26 1.32 -5.15
C ASN A 84 11.82 0.26 -6.10
N HIS A 85 10.93 -0.60 -6.63
CA HIS A 85 11.21 -1.49 -7.75
C HIS A 85 10.69 -0.83 -9.04
N ARG A 86 11.59 -0.41 -9.93
CA ARG A 86 11.24 0.32 -11.15
C ARG A 86 10.26 -0.43 -12.04
N ASN A 87 10.38 -1.75 -12.11
CA ASN A 87 9.48 -2.62 -12.89
C ASN A 87 8.26 -3.14 -12.10
N LEU A 88 8.03 -2.67 -10.87
CA LEU A 88 6.97 -3.10 -9.94
C LEU A 88 7.06 -4.58 -9.50
N ILE A 89 8.08 -5.33 -9.92
CA ILE A 89 8.26 -6.74 -9.56
C ILE A 89 9.06 -6.84 -8.26
N LYS A 90 8.37 -7.04 -7.14
CA LYS A 90 8.94 -7.07 -5.78
C LYS A 90 9.99 -8.16 -5.52
N THR A 91 10.11 -9.12 -6.43
CA THR A 91 11.09 -10.21 -6.34
C THR A 91 12.32 -9.97 -7.21
N ASP A 92 12.31 -8.97 -8.09
CA ASP A 92 13.46 -8.58 -8.92
C ASP A 92 14.34 -7.56 -8.18
N ASN A 93 15.27 -8.08 -7.39
CA ASN A 93 16.12 -7.29 -6.51
C ASN A 93 17.49 -6.94 -7.13
N ARG A 94 17.62 -6.96 -8.45
CA ARG A 94 18.83 -6.49 -9.14
C ARG A 94 19.03 -4.99 -8.91
N VAL A 95 20.26 -4.55 -8.72
CA VAL A 95 20.58 -3.13 -8.47
C VAL A 95 20.05 -2.21 -9.57
N SER A 96 20.07 -2.66 -10.83
CA SER A 96 19.54 -1.91 -11.97
C SER A 96 18.04 -1.63 -11.91
N ASN A 97 17.29 -2.43 -11.14
CA ASN A 97 15.84 -2.32 -10.95
C ASN A 97 15.45 -1.57 -9.67
N LEU A 98 16.40 -1.22 -8.83
CA LEU A 98 16.13 -0.59 -7.53
C LEU A 98 16.53 0.90 -7.54
N GLU A 99 15.83 1.68 -6.76
CA GLU A 99 16.15 3.08 -6.49
C GLU A 99 15.64 3.50 -5.11
N TRP A 100 16.34 4.45 -4.49
CA TRP A 100 15.84 5.09 -3.29
C TRP A 100 14.69 6.03 -3.63
N SER A 101 13.64 6.00 -2.86
CA SER A 101 12.46 6.82 -3.04
C SER A 101 11.90 7.31 -1.71
N THR A 102 11.15 8.40 -1.75
CA THR A 102 10.21 8.74 -0.69
C THR A 102 8.94 7.90 -0.83
N ARG A 103 8.14 7.82 0.22
CA ARG A 103 6.84 7.16 0.17
C ARG A 103 5.91 7.77 -0.89
N GLY A 104 5.95 9.11 -1.05
CA GLY A 104 5.16 9.82 -2.05
C GLY A 104 5.55 9.45 -3.48
N GLU A 105 6.85 9.50 -3.79
CA GLU A 105 7.40 9.10 -5.10
C GLU A 105 7.05 7.65 -5.43
N ASN A 106 7.19 6.74 -4.46
CA ASN A 106 6.87 5.33 -4.64
C ASN A 106 5.37 5.10 -4.92
N MET A 107 4.49 5.83 -4.22
CA MET A 107 3.05 5.79 -4.50
C MET A 107 2.70 6.37 -5.87
N GLN A 108 3.32 7.49 -6.25
CA GLN A 108 3.12 8.10 -7.56
C GLN A 108 3.57 7.17 -8.68
N HIS A 109 4.77 6.58 -8.56
CA HIS A 109 5.26 5.59 -9.51
C HIS A 109 4.31 4.40 -9.68
N ALA A 110 3.75 3.88 -8.57
CA ALA A 110 2.77 2.79 -8.60
C ALA A 110 1.47 3.22 -9.29
N HIS A 111 1.01 4.46 -9.06
CA HIS A 111 -0.17 5.02 -9.72
C HIS A 111 0.04 5.19 -11.24
N ASP A 112 1.16 5.77 -11.65
CA ASP A 112 1.48 6.05 -13.06
C ASP A 112 1.65 4.76 -13.89
N ASN A 113 2.02 3.67 -13.22
CA ASN A 113 2.15 2.35 -13.84
C ASN A 113 0.90 1.45 -13.65
N GLY A 114 -0.24 2.03 -13.24
CA GLY A 114 -1.50 1.30 -13.13
C GLY A 114 -1.54 0.20 -12.07
N ALA A 115 -0.62 0.23 -11.10
CA ALA A 115 -0.60 -0.73 -9.99
C ALA A 115 -1.81 -0.53 -9.04
N PHE A 116 -2.44 0.65 -9.10
CA PHE A 116 -3.77 0.88 -8.58
C PHE A 116 -4.71 0.94 -9.79
N PRO A 117 -5.56 -0.06 -10.03
CA PRO A 117 -6.60 0.07 -11.05
C PRO A 117 -7.35 1.37 -10.77
N ALA A 118 -7.59 2.17 -11.81
CA ALA A 118 -8.36 3.42 -11.72
C ALA A 118 -9.77 3.16 -11.16
N GLU A 119 -10.22 1.95 -11.23
CA GLU A 119 -11.33 1.34 -10.51
C GLU A 119 -10.82 0.51 -9.31
N VAL A 120 -10.15 1.13 -8.33
CA VAL A 120 -10.51 0.74 -6.97
C VAL A 120 -12.00 1.02 -6.93
N HIS A 121 -12.83 -0.04 -6.94
CA HIS A 121 -14.27 0.05 -6.83
C HIS A 121 -14.56 1.02 -5.68
N ARG A 122 -14.76 2.29 -6.01
CA ARG A 122 -15.31 3.27 -5.09
C ARG A 122 -16.74 2.80 -4.93
N LYS A 123 -16.92 1.81 -4.04
CA LYS A 123 -18.24 1.29 -3.75
C LYS A 123 -19.09 2.47 -3.37
N SER A 124 -20.04 2.81 -4.21
CA SER A 124 -20.97 3.90 -3.95
C SER A 124 -21.67 3.64 -2.63
N LEU A 125 -21.84 4.69 -1.84
CA LEU A 125 -22.42 4.63 -0.52
C LEU A 125 -23.82 5.20 -0.55
N LEU A 126 -24.77 4.51 0.05
CA LEU A 126 -26.13 4.98 0.28
C LEU A 126 -26.21 5.48 1.74
N CYS A 127 -26.70 6.70 1.91
CA CYS A 127 -27.18 7.21 3.19
C CYS A 127 -28.65 6.82 3.34
N SER A 128 -28.96 5.90 4.24
CA SER A 128 -30.31 5.30 4.36
C SER A 128 -31.39 6.31 4.70
N GLU A 129 -31.10 7.28 5.56
CA GLU A 129 -32.08 8.25 6.04
C GLU A 129 -32.43 9.31 4.99
N THR A 130 -31.50 9.64 4.08
CA THR A 130 -31.72 10.66 3.06
C THR A 130 -31.97 10.10 1.66
N GLY A 131 -31.72 8.80 1.45
CA GLY A 131 -31.76 8.15 0.15
C GLY A 131 -30.65 8.61 -0.81
N ARG A 132 -29.69 9.43 -0.35
CA ARG A 132 -28.62 9.94 -1.22
C ARG A 132 -27.56 8.88 -1.45
N VAL A 133 -27.10 8.83 -2.70
CA VAL A 133 -25.98 8.00 -3.13
C VAL A 133 -24.75 8.88 -3.35
N PHE A 134 -23.62 8.42 -2.85
CA PHE A 134 -22.31 9.08 -2.98
C PHE A 134 -21.34 8.12 -3.66
N GLU A 135 -20.58 8.60 -4.63
CA GLU A 135 -19.59 7.81 -5.36
C GLU A 135 -18.41 7.35 -4.47
N SER A 136 -18.19 8.05 -3.35
CA SER A 136 -17.11 7.74 -2.42
C SER A 136 -17.43 8.19 -1.01
N SER A 137 -16.75 7.60 -0.02
CA SER A 137 -16.80 8.07 1.36
C SER A 137 -16.26 9.49 1.56
N TYR A 138 -15.44 9.98 0.61
CA TYR A 138 -14.93 11.34 0.64
C TYR A 138 -16.02 12.33 0.25
N GLN A 139 -16.77 12.06 -0.82
CA GLN A 139 -17.91 12.86 -1.25
C GLN A 139 -19.01 12.90 -0.17
N ALA A 140 -19.27 11.76 0.49
CA ALA A 140 -20.17 11.72 1.65
C ALA A 140 -19.66 12.59 2.80
N ALA A 141 -18.36 12.60 3.06
CA ALA A 141 -17.75 13.42 4.10
C ALA A 141 -17.81 14.92 3.80
N GLU A 142 -17.62 15.32 2.54
CA GLU A 142 -17.78 16.71 2.10
C GLU A 142 -19.23 17.17 2.29
N TRP A 143 -20.20 16.33 1.94
CA TRP A 143 -21.60 16.62 2.16
C TRP A 143 -21.94 16.76 3.66
N ILE A 144 -21.44 15.86 4.53
CA ILE A 144 -21.62 15.97 5.99
C ILE A 144 -21.03 17.30 6.48
N ASN A 145 -19.81 17.61 6.07
CA ASN A 145 -19.09 18.80 6.51
C ASN A 145 -19.78 20.11 6.08
N SER A 146 -20.41 20.12 4.89
CA SER A 146 -21.11 21.30 4.36
C SER A 146 -22.54 21.44 4.86
N SER A 147 -23.26 20.31 5.05
CA SER A 147 -24.70 20.33 5.38
C SER A 147 -24.99 20.20 6.88
N GLN A 148 -24.03 19.73 7.68
CA GLN A 148 -24.19 19.44 9.10
C GLN A 148 -23.18 20.23 9.94
N LYS A 149 -23.45 21.52 10.17
CA LYS A 149 -22.55 22.44 10.93
C LYS A 149 -22.05 21.91 12.26
N GLN A 150 -22.82 21.03 12.90
CA GLN A 150 -22.44 20.38 14.19
C GLN A 150 -21.32 19.33 14.05
N PHE A 151 -21.00 18.88 12.84
CA PHE A 151 -19.98 17.88 12.57
C PHE A 151 -18.80 18.41 11.75
N SER A 152 -18.53 19.70 11.82
CA SER A 152 -17.39 20.31 11.12
C SER A 152 -16.07 19.69 11.58
N GLY A 153 -15.24 19.24 10.63
CA GLY A 153 -13.97 18.59 10.92
C GLY A 153 -13.15 18.30 9.68
N ASN A 154 -12.05 17.59 9.88
CA ASN A 154 -11.22 17.15 8.76
C ASN A 154 -11.96 16.10 7.91
N VAL A 155 -12.17 16.41 6.63
CA VAL A 155 -12.91 15.58 5.67
C VAL A 155 -12.36 14.13 5.61
N SER A 156 -11.04 13.96 5.69
CA SER A 156 -10.42 12.63 5.70
C SER A 156 -10.82 11.81 6.93
N SER A 157 -10.93 12.45 8.10
CA SER A 157 -11.37 11.79 9.34
C SER A 157 -12.85 11.41 9.26
N ILE A 158 -13.69 12.31 8.74
CA ILE A 158 -15.11 12.04 8.51
C ILE A 158 -15.28 10.86 7.54
N ALA A 159 -14.57 10.85 6.41
CA ALA A 159 -14.59 9.75 5.44
C ALA A 159 -14.15 8.41 6.06
N SER A 160 -13.15 8.42 6.94
CA SER A 160 -12.69 7.22 7.65
C SER A 160 -13.76 6.68 8.61
N ASN A 161 -14.47 7.56 9.30
CA ASN A 161 -15.56 7.19 10.21
C ASN A 161 -16.75 6.61 9.44
N VAL A 162 -17.12 7.19 8.28
CA VAL A 162 -18.17 6.66 7.39
C VAL A 162 -17.80 5.25 6.92
N ARG A 163 -16.57 5.01 6.43
CA ARG A 163 -16.12 3.65 6.04
C ARG A 163 -16.17 2.66 7.19
N THR A 164 -15.82 3.12 8.39
CA THR A 164 -15.88 2.27 9.60
C THR A 164 -17.32 1.95 9.98
N ALA A 165 -18.24 2.90 9.83
CA ALA A 165 -19.66 2.71 10.07
C ALA A 165 -20.27 1.69 9.11
N VAL A 166 -19.98 1.75 7.82
CA VAL A 166 -20.39 0.76 6.81
C VAL A 166 -19.90 -0.64 7.23
N ARG A 167 -18.60 -0.79 7.47
CA ARG A 167 -18.00 -2.09 7.83
C ARG A 167 -18.59 -2.68 9.13
N LYS A 168 -18.88 -1.85 10.13
CA LYS A 168 -19.40 -2.26 11.43
C LYS A 168 -20.93 -2.25 11.51
N LYS A 169 -21.64 -1.90 10.44
CA LYS A 169 -23.11 -1.72 10.39
C LYS A 169 -23.62 -0.83 11.51
N LYS A 170 -22.95 0.30 11.76
CA LYS A 170 -23.26 1.28 12.81
C LYS A 170 -23.59 2.64 12.18
N LYS A 171 -24.17 3.54 12.99
CA LYS A 171 -24.34 4.95 12.59
C LYS A 171 -23.01 5.71 12.62
N ALA A 172 -22.86 6.64 11.68
CA ALA A 172 -21.88 7.71 11.76
C ALA A 172 -22.56 9.04 11.39
N TYR A 173 -22.32 10.06 12.21
CA TYR A 173 -22.90 11.40 12.04
C TYR A 173 -24.43 11.41 11.99
N GLY A 174 -25.09 10.51 12.74
CA GLY A 174 -26.53 10.38 12.79
C GLY A 174 -27.16 9.50 11.70
N PHE A 175 -26.39 9.06 10.71
CA PHE A 175 -26.85 8.32 9.53
C PHE A 175 -26.36 6.88 9.49
N HIS A 176 -27.18 6.00 8.90
CA HIS A 176 -26.76 4.65 8.49
C HIS A 176 -26.18 4.68 7.07
N TRP A 177 -25.12 3.94 6.88
CA TRP A 177 -24.37 3.89 5.62
C TRP A 177 -24.25 2.45 5.14
N ALA A 178 -24.56 2.20 3.85
CA ALA A 178 -24.41 0.91 3.22
C ALA A 178 -23.76 1.04 1.85
N HIS A 179 -23.18 -0.04 1.31
CA HIS A 179 -22.82 -0.09 -0.09
C HIS A 179 -24.06 -0.26 -0.95
N VAL A 180 -24.12 0.40 -2.10
CA VAL A 180 -25.27 0.33 -3.01
C VAL A 180 -25.53 -1.10 -3.48
N ASP A 181 -24.47 -1.91 -3.67
CA ASP A 181 -24.54 -3.29 -4.14
C ASP A 181 -25.01 -4.30 -3.07
N GLU A 182 -25.15 -3.89 -1.82
CA GLU A 182 -25.57 -4.75 -0.69
C GLU A 182 -27.07 -4.65 -0.37
N GLN A 183 -27.84 -3.88 -1.14
CA GLN A 183 -29.30 -3.81 -0.96
C GLN A 183 -29.96 -4.99 -1.66
N PRO A 184 -30.84 -5.77 -0.98
CA PRO A 184 -31.76 -6.67 -1.67
C PRO A 184 -32.63 -5.81 -2.60
N SER A 185 -32.76 -6.23 -3.83
CA SER A 185 -33.50 -5.56 -4.91
C SER A 185 -34.89 -5.08 -4.45
N THR A 186 -34.94 -3.87 -3.90
CA THR A 186 -36.20 -3.16 -3.76
C THR A 186 -36.45 -2.47 -5.09
N THR A 187 -37.40 -2.99 -5.84
CA THR A 187 -37.91 -2.50 -7.10
C THR A 187 -38.06 -0.98 -7.07
N ILE A 188 -37.20 -0.28 -7.82
CA ILE A 188 -37.42 1.14 -8.11
C ILE A 188 -38.66 1.24 -8.99
N PRO A 189 -39.76 1.93 -8.61
CA PRO A 189 -40.88 2.16 -9.50
C PRO A 189 -40.41 2.96 -10.70
N LYS A 190 -40.42 2.39 -11.87
CA LYS A 190 -40.27 3.09 -13.15
C LYS A 190 -41.43 4.08 -13.29
N GLY A 191 -41.17 5.38 -13.19
CA GLY A 191 -42.19 6.35 -13.55
C GLY A 191 -41.98 7.73 -12.92
N SER A 192 -41.15 8.53 -13.55
CA SER A 192 -41.45 9.94 -13.84
C SER A 192 -40.28 10.58 -14.60
N THR A 193 -40.45 10.61 -15.91
CA THR A 193 -39.66 11.48 -16.81
C THR A 193 -39.84 12.96 -16.36
N PRO A 194 -38.76 13.73 -16.20
CA PRO A 194 -38.91 15.18 -15.97
C PRO A 194 -39.50 15.81 -17.24
N LYS A 195 -40.63 16.47 -17.11
CA LYS A 195 -41.20 17.33 -18.17
C LYS A 195 -40.20 18.40 -18.55
N ARG A 196 -39.85 18.42 -19.83
CA ARG A 196 -39.12 19.52 -20.47
C ARG A 196 -39.98 20.78 -20.38
N VAL A 197 -39.50 21.78 -19.68
CA VAL A 197 -40.11 23.12 -19.70
C VAL A 197 -39.70 23.78 -21.02
N GLU A 198 -40.65 23.89 -21.94
CA GLU A 198 -40.49 24.70 -23.13
C GLU A 198 -40.54 26.18 -22.70
N MET A 199 -39.44 26.88 -22.92
CA MET A 199 -39.44 28.35 -22.85
C MET A 199 -40.07 28.90 -24.14
N GLY A 200 -41.31 29.32 -24.01
CA GLY A 200 -42.02 30.03 -25.06
C GLY A 200 -41.35 31.36 -25.38
N GLY A 201 -40.91 31.50 -26.62
CA GLY A 201 -40.57 32.82 -27.18
C GLY A 201 -41.86 33.57 -27.52
N SER A 202 -41.88 34.83 -27.19
CA SER A 202 -42.84 35.79 -27.72
C SER A 202 -42.10 36.98 -28.31
N ALA A 203 -42.37 37.18 -29.57
CA ALA A 203 -42.44 38.39 -30.37
C ALA A 203 -41.53 39.59 -30.05
#